data_3f36c5c9782d7a804670d9dbbb0229b6
#
_entry.id   3f36c5c9782d7a804670d9dbbb0229b6
#
_cell.length_a   1.000
_cell.length_b   1.000
_cell.length_c   1.000
_cell.angle_alpha   90.00
_cell.angle_beta   90.00
_cell.angle_gamma   90.00
#
_symmetry.space_group_name_H-M   'P 1'
#
loop_
_entity.id
_entity.type
_entity.pdbx_description
1 polymer ?
#
loop_
_entity_poly.entity_id
_entity_poly.type
_entity_poly.pdbx_seq_one_letter_code
_entity_poly.pdbx_strand_id
1 'polypeptide(L)'
;MPKTDLDSLTAQQRKWFASVREGLKRETGRSLSDWVAIARTCPESGHRARLKWFKETHGLLQNRAAYVLGEAFPAAGPGWSEPEALREALWSDPVQRAVFEAVEAAVQDFSDLVAGQRKGYSAWSRHYQFAAVRPVKGGVRLGLAVAPGVDPRLAPAKPNEGWSERLKAVVVLAAPAEVDDGVGALLKASWE
;
A
#
# COMPACT_ATOMS: atom_id res chain seq x y z
N MET A 1 14.87 -15.30 -11.21
CA MET A 1 15.06 -14.02 -10.52
C MET A 1 14.02 -13.06 -11.08
N PRO A 2 12.99 -12.66 -10.37
CA PRO A 2 12.18 -11.55 -10.83
C PRO A 2 13.05 -10.29 -10.69
N LYS A 3 13.55 -9.78 -11.81
CA LYS A 3 14.08 -8.42 -11.87
C LYS A 3 12.88 -7.51 -11.59
N THR A 4 12.97 -6.66 -10.60
CA THR A 4 12.06 -5.52 -10.46
C THR A 4 12.03 -4.83 -11.81
N ASP A 5 10.93 -4.95 -12.53
CA ASP A 5 10.76 -4.33 -13.83
C ASP A 5 10.72 -2.82 -13.62
N LEU A 6 11.88 -2.17 -13.85
CA LEU A 6 12.03 -0.73 -13.65
C LEU A 6 11.10 0.08 -14.56
N ASP A 7 10.59 -0.53 -15.63
CA ASP A 7 9.68 0.11 -16.57
C ASP A 7 8.25 0.22 -16.02
N SER A 8 7.88 -0.65 -15.06
CA SER A 8 6.57 -0.60 -14.38
C SER A 8 6.51 0.45 -13.25
N LEU A 9 7.63 1.04 -12.85
CA LEU A 9 7.71 2.03 -11.77
C LEU A 9 7.38 3.44 -12.27
N THR A 10 6.69 4.23 -11.42
CA THR A 10 6.53 5.67 -11.69
C THR A 10 7.89 6.39 -11.67
N ALA A 11 7.99 7.54 -12.34
CA ALA A 11 9.23 8.34 -12.35
C ALA A 11 9.71 8.67 -10.92
N GLN A 12 8.79 8.93 -10.00
CA GLN A 12 9.10 9.21 -8.60
C GLN A 12 9.63 7.99 -7.85
N GLN A 13 9.06 6.81 -8.12
CA GLN A 13 9.55 5.56 -7.55
C GLN A 13 10.95 5.22 -8.07
N ARG A 14 11.18 5.36 -9.38
CA ARG A 14 12.53 5.17 -9.97
C ARG A 14 13.57 6.09 -9.34
N LYS A 15 13.23 7.38 -9.17
CA LYS A 15 14.11 8.37 -8.53
C LYS A 15 14.41 7.99 -7.08
N TRP A 16 13.42 7.52 -6.33
CA TRP A 16 13.59 7.07 -4.95
C TRP A 16 14.52 5.83 -4.87
N PHE A 17 14.30 4.81 -5.70
CA PHE A 17 15.16 3.62 -5.73
C PHE A 17 16.60 3.95 -6.13
N ALA A 18 16.78 4.82 -7.12
CA ALA A 18 18.12 5.30 -7.50
C ALA A 18 18.81 6.00 -6.33
N SER A 19 18.13 6.92 -5.66
CA SER A 19 18.64 7.66 -4.49
C SER A 19 19.03 6.71 -3.34
N VAL A 20 18.19 5.71 -3.03
CA VAL A 20 18.50 4.71 -1.99
C VAL A 20 19.72 3.89 -2.35
N ARG A 21 19.85 3.46 -3.61
CA ARG A 21 20.97 2.66 -4.12
C ARG A 21 22.28 3.45 -4.11
N GLU A 22 22.26 4.68 -4.59
CA GLU A 22 23.42 5.59 -4.57
C GLU A 22 23.83 5.96 -3.13
N GLY A 23 22.83 6.29 -2.30
CA GLY A 23 23.04 6.57 -0.88
C GLY A 23 23.65 5.40 -0.13
N LEU A 24 23.22 4.18 -0.41
CA LEU A 24 23.76 2.97 0.19
C LEU A 24 25.28 2.84 -0.08
N LYS A 25 25.70 2.94 -1.34
CA LYS A 25 27.11 2.84 -1.73
C LYS A 25 27.96 3.99 -1.17
N ARG A 26 27.44 5.23 -1.28
CA ARG A 26 28.18 6.43 -0.82
C ARG A 26 28.45 6.42 0.68
N GLU A 27 27.46 5.98 1.47
CA GLU A 27 27.55 6.07 2.94
C GLU A 27 28.18 4.83 3.59
N THR A 28 28.08 3.68 2.92
CA THR A 28 28.61 2.41 3.47
C THR A 28 29.85 1.89 2.77
N GLY A 29 30.20 2.47 1.63
CA GLY A 29 31.31 1.98 0.77
C GLY A 29 31.03 0.65 0.08
N ARG A 30 29.85 0.04 0.29
CA ARG A 30 29.49 -1.29 -0.22
C ARG A 30 28.38 -1.20 -1.24
N SER A 31 28.45 -2.05 -2.26
CA SER A 31 27.39 -2.17 -3.26
C SER A 31 26.14 -2.88 -2.70
N LEU A 32 25.02 -2.76 -3.42
CA LEU A 32 23.81 -3.52 -3.08
C LEU A 32 24.06 -5.04 -3.11
N SER A 33 24.86 -5.53 -4.07
CA SER A 33 25.22 -6.95 -4.15
C SER A 33 25.98 -7.44 -2.92
N ASP A 34 26.90 -6.63 -2.39
CA ASP A 34 27.66 -6.97 -1.18
C ASP A 34 26.72 -7.03 0.04
N TRP A 35 25.79 -6.08 0.13
CA TRP A 35 24.81 -6.06 1.20
C TRP A 35 23.81 -7.22 1.11
N VAL A 36 23.42 -7.63 -0.09
CA VAL A 36 22.58 -8.83 -0.31
C VAL A 36 23.32 -10.09 0.12
N ALA A 37 24.64 -10.20 -0.19
CA ALA A 37 25.45 -11.31 0.29
C ALA A 37 25.50 -11.36 1.82
N ILE A 38 25.75 -10.21 2.47
CA ILE A 38 25.71 -10.08 3.94
C ILE A 38 24.33 -10.47 4.50
N ALA A 39 23.23 -10.01 3.88
CA ALA A 39 21.88 -10.35 4.33
C ALA A 39 21.63 -11.86 4.38
N ARG A 40 22.20 -12.61 3.42
CA ARG A 40 22.06 -14.06 3.36
C ARG A 40 22.82 -14.80 4.46
N THR A 41 23.79 -14.17 5.10
CA THR A 41 24.49 -14.71 6.29
C THR A 41 23.78 -14.39 7.61
N CYS A 42 22.71 -13.60 7.57
CA CYS A 42 21.94 -13.23 8.76
C CYS A 42 21.36 -14.50 9.43
N PRO A 43 21.61 -14.73 10.73
CA PRO A 43 21.10 -15.91 11.45
C PRO A 43 19.60 -15.84 11.73
N GLU A 44 19.00 -14.64 11.59
CA GLU A 44 17.61 -14.39 11.93
C GLU A 44 16.66 -14.80 10.80
N SER A 45 15.50 -15.38 11.14
CA SER A 45 14.52 -15.83 10.15
C SER A 45 13.41 -14.82 9.87
N GLY A 46 13.08 -13.95 10.83
CA GLY A 46 11.97 -12.99 10.73
C GLY A 46 12.41 -11.62 10.19
N HIS A 47 11.57 -10.97 9.37
CA HIS A 47 11.89 -9.66 8.79
C HIS A 47 12.26 -8.60 9.85
N ARG A 48 11.49 -8.52 10.95
CA ARG A 48 11.75 -7.57 12.04
C ARG A 48 13.06 -7.87 12.78
N ALA A 49 13.36 -9.15 13.00
CA ALA A 49 14.61 -9.60 13.63
C ALA A 49 15.82 -9.30 12.73
N ARG A 50 15.71 -9.53 11.42
CA ARG A 50 16.74 -9.17 10.42
C ARG A 50 17.00 -7.67 10.36
N LEU A 51 15.95 -6.83 10.43
CA LEU A 51 16.11 -5.36 10.49
C LEU A 51 16.88 -4.94 11.75
N LYS A 52 16.56 -5.56 12.89
CA LYS A 52 17.27 -5.32 14.15
C LYS A 52 18.74 -5.74 14.04
N TRP A 53 19.01 -6.92 13.53
CA TRP A 53 20.36 -7.43 13.29
C TRP A 53 21.20 -6.50 12.40
N PHE A 54 20.63 -6.02 11.28
CA PHE A 54 21.32 -5.07 10.41
C PHE A 54 21.69 -3.78 11.13
N LYS A 55 20.78 -3.26 11.96
CA LYS A 55 21.04 -2.06 12.75
C LYS A 55 22.15 -2.28 13.78
N GLU A 56 22.09 -3.38 14.53
CA GLU A 56 23.01 -3.67 15.64
C GLU A 56 24.38 -4.14 15.17
N THR A 57 24.43 -4.96 14.12
CA THR A 57 25.70 -5.56 13.64
C THR A 57 26.41 -4.69 12.62
N HIS A 58 25.65 -3.96 11.79
CA HIS A 58 26.20 -3.23 10.64
C HIS A 58 25.88 -1.74 10.64
N GLY A 59 25.15 -1.21 11.60
CA GLY A 59 24.75 0.19 11.67
C GLY A 59 23.80 0.62 10.53
N LEU A 60 23.23 -0.33 9.79
CA LEU A 60 22.40 -0.02 8.63
C LEU A 60 21.00 0.38 9.07
N LEU A 61 20.59 1.62 8.75
CA LEU A 61 19.30 2.16 9.13
C LEU A 61 18.13 1.45 8.42
N GLN A 62 16.96 1.49 9.05
CA GLN A 62 15.76 0.71 8.71
C GLN A 62 15.40 0.73 7.23
N ASN A 63 15.37 1.90 6.57
CA ASN A 63 14.94 2.00 5.16
C ASN A 63 15.92 1.29 4.21
N ARG A 64 17.23 1.40 4.47
CA ARG A 64 18.26 0.72 3.69
C ARG A 64 18.30 -0.77 3.98
N ALA A 65 18.20 -1.15 5.25
CA ALA A 65 18.10 -2.55 5.64
C ALA A 65 16.86 -3.21 5.02
N ALA A 66 15.70 -2.55 5.03
CA ALA A 66 14.48 -3.05 4.40
C ALA A 66 14.65 -3.24 2.88
N TYR A 67 15.32 -2.29 2.21
CA TYR A 67 15.62 -2.40 0.78
C TYR A 67 16.54 -3.60 0.48
N VAL A 68 17.63 -3.74 1.21
CA VAL A 68 18.57 -4.89 1.09
C VAL A 68 17.86 -6.21 1.37
N LEU A 69 17.03 -6.26 2.41
CA LEU A 69 16.27 -7.47 2.77
C LEU A 69 15.24 -7.83 1.72
N GLY A 70 14.60 -6.85 1.08
CA GLY A 70 13.68 -7.08 -0.03
C GLY A 70 14.36 -7.73 -1.23
N GLU A 71 15.60 -7.32 -1.53
CA GLU A 71 16.41 -7.91 -2.62
C GLU A 71 16.99 -9.28 -2.25
N ALA A 72 17.39 -9.47 -0.99
CA ALA A 72 18.01 -10.72 -0.52
C ALA A 72 16.96 -11.83 -0.31
N PHE A 73 15.79 -11.47 0.16
CA PHE A 73 14.68 -12.36 0.52
C PHE A 73 13.39 -11.82 -0.08
N PRO A 74 13.21 -11.95 -1.40
CA PRO A 74 11.95 -11.55 -2.02
C PRO A 74 10.80 -12.27 -1.33
N ALA A 75 9.79 -11.51 -0.93
CA ALA A 75 8.59 -12.09 -0.33
C ALA A 75 7.96 -13.06 -1.33
N ALA A 76 7.42 -14.16 -0.83
CA ALA A 76 6.53 -14.98 -1.63
C ALA A 76 5.26 -14.16 -1.89
N GLY A 77 5.01 -13.81 -3.14
CA GLY A 77 3.89 -12.98 -3.58
C GLY A 77 4.33 -11.68 -4.26
N PRO A 78 3.37 -10.98 -4.86
CA PRO A 78 3.63 -9.80 -5.68
C PRO A 78 4.29 -8.68 -4.90
N GLY A 79 5.24 -8.01 -5.55
CA GLY A 79 5.95 -6.84 -5.04
C GLY A 79 5.23 -5.52 -5.37
N TRP A 80 5.78 -4.41 -4.93
CA TRP A 80 5.21 -3.09 -5.22
C TRP A 80 5.27 -2.69 -6.71
N SER A 81 6.13 -3.33 -7.50
CA SER A 81 6.26 -3.16 -8.93
C SER A 81 5.20 -3.93 -9.72
N GLU A 82 4.34 -4.68 -9.05
CA GLU A 82 3.32 -5.55 -9.64
C GLU A 82 1.94 -5.19 -9.09
N PRO A 83 1.41 -3.97 -9.38
CA PRO A 83 0.16 -3.49 -8.79
C PRO A 83 -1.03 -4.37 -9.15
N GLU A 84 -1.10 -4.91 -10.35
CA GLU A 84 -2.16 -5.84 -10.78
C GLU A 84 -2.12 -7.13 -9.98
N ALA A 85 -0.96 -7.71 -9.79
CA ALA A 85 -0.80 -8.94 -9.00
C ALA A 85 -1.08 -8.71 -7.51
N LEU A 86 -0.73 -7.53 -6.98
CA LEU A 86 -1.13 -7.11 -5.62
C LEU A 86 -2.65 -6.96 -5.50
N ARG A 87 -3.30 -6.41 -6.53
CA ARG A 87 -4.76 -6.25 -6.58
C ARG A 87 -5.44 -7.62 -6.59
N GLU A 88 -5.02 -8.52 -7.46
CA GLU A 88 -5.56 -9.87 -7.54
C GLU A 88 -5.39 -10.65 -6.22
N ALA A 89 -4.22 -10.58 -5.60
CA ALA A 89 -3.95 -11.22 -4.33
C ALA A 89 -4.80 -10.65 -3.19
N LEU A 90 -4.99 -9.32 -3.16
CA LEU A 90 -5.79 -8.65 -2.13
C LEU A 90 -7.29 -8.96 -2.27
N TRP A 91 -7.79 -8.98 -3.50
CA TRP A 91 -9.19 -9.17 -3.85
C TRP A 91 -9.47 -10.59 -4.36
N SER A 92 -8.87 -11.59 -3.73
CA SER A 92 -9.03 -12.99 -4.11
C SER A 92 -10.41 -13.57 -3.72
N ASP A 93 -11.08 -13.00 -2.70
CA ASP A 93 -12.45 -13.35 -2.35
C ASP A 93 -13.43 -12.72 -3.34
N PRO A 94 -14.30 -13.51 -4.03
CA PRO A 94 -15.16 -12.98 -5.09
C PRO A 94 -16.23 -11.99 -4.59
N VAL A 95 -16.72 -12.16 -3.37
CA VAL A 95 -17.74 -11.25 -2.79
C VAL A 95 -17.10 -9.90 -2.48
N GLN A 96 -15.94 -9.90 -1.83
CA GLN A 96 -15.21 -8.67 -1.53
C GLN A 96 -14.71 -7.98 -2.80
N ARG A 97 -14.29 -8.75 -3.81
CA ARG A 97 -13.92 -8.24 -5.13
C ARG A 97 -15.09 -7.48 -5.78
N ALA A 98 -16.29 -8.05 -5.77
CA ALA A 98 -17.47 -7.41 -6.35
C ALA A 98 -17.82 -6.08 -5.66
N VAL A 99 -17.67 -6.00 -4.33
CA VAL A 99 -17.83 -4.74 -3.58
C VAL A 99 -16.74 -3.73 -3.95
N PHE A 100 -15.49 -4.17 -4.04
CA PHE A 100 -14.37 -3.33 -4.47
C PHE A 100 -14.61 -2.75 -5.88
N GLU A 101 -15.02 -3.59 -6.83
CA GLU A 101 -15.32 -3.17 -8.20
C GLU A 101 -16.48 -2.18 -8.27
N ALA A 102 -17.50 -2.33 -7.42
CA ALA A 102 -18.59 -1.37 -7.32
C ALA A 102 -18.09 0.00 -6.80
N VAL A 103 -17.22 0.03 -5.80
CA VAL A 103 -16.60 1.29 -5.33
C VAL A 103 -15.70 1.90 -6.40
N GLU A 104 -14.93 1.08 -7.12
CA GLU A 104 -14.08 1.55 -8.22
C GLU A 104 -14.90 2.17 -9.34
N ALA A 105 -16.01 1.55 -9.73
CA ALA A 105 -16.96 2.09 -10.72
C ALA A 105 -17.56 3.43 -10.28
N ALA A 106 -17.84 3.61 -8.99
CA ALA A 106 -18.40 4.85 -8.45
C ALA A 106 -17.43 6.05 -8.50
N VAL A 107 -16.12 5.80 -8.63
CA VAL A 107 -15.10 6.87 -8.70
C VAL A 107 -14.44 7.02 -10.07
N GLN A 108 -14.67 6.11 -11.01
CA GLN A 108 -13.97 6.05 -12.29
C GLN A 108 -14.03 7.34 -13.12
N ASP A 109 -15.14 8.07 -13.01
CA ASP A 109 -15.41 9.29 -13.78
C ASP A 109 -14.92 10.57 -13.06
N PHE A 110 -14.27 10.45 -11.89
CA PHE A 110 -13.73 11.60 -11.17
C PHE A 110 -12.47 12.11 -11.88
N SER A 111 -12.41 13.44 -12.11
CA SER A 111 -11.24 14.03 -12.79
C SER A 111 -9.98 13.93 -11.93
N ASP A 112 -8.83 13.89 -12.59
CA ASP A 112 -7.49 13.83 -11.95
C ASP A 112 -7.34 12.64 -10.96
N LEU A 113 -8.06 11.55 -11.21
CA LEU A 113 -8.05 10.36 -10.38
C LEU A 113 -6.71 9.62 -10.51
N VAL A 114 -6.07 9.35 -9.38
CA VAL A 114 -4.89 8.51 -9.30
C VAL A 114 -5.22 7.29 -8.44
N ALA A 115 -5.34 6.13 -9.08
CA ALA A 115 -5.49 4.85 -8.39
C ALA A 115 -4.14 4.37 -7.82
N GLY A 116 -4.16 3.83 -6.63
CA GLY A 116 -2.98 3.29 -5.95
C GLY A 116 -3.28 1.93 -5.33
N GLN A 117 -2.42 0.95 -5.61
CA GLN A 117 -2.50 -0.38 -5.01
C GLN A 117 -1.42 -0.56 -3.96
N ARG A 118 -1.81 -1.09 -2.81
CA ARG A 118 -0.91 -1.50 -1.72
C ARG A 118 -1.17 -2.97 -1.38
N LYS A 119 -0.27 -3.57 -0.64
CA LYS A 119 -0.43 -4.97 -0.20
C LYS A 119 -1.69 -5.21 0.64
N GLY A 120 -2.12 -4.20 1.40
CA GLY A 120 -3.23 -4.33 2.34
C GLY A 120 -4.47 -3.49 2.00
N TYR A 121 -4.44 -2.68 0.95
CA TYR A 121 -5.57 -1.85 0.53
C TYR A 121 -5.39 -1.29 -0.89
N SER A 122 -6.50 -0.94 -1.54
CA SER A 122 -6.56 -0.11 -2.74
C SER A 122 -7.01 1.29 -2.35
N ALA A 123 -6.55 2.33 -3.07
CA ALA A 123 -6.83 3.71 -2.72
C ALA A 123 -6.98 4.60 -3.95
N TRP A 124 -7.68 5.71 -3.78
CA TRP A 124 -7.83 6.74 -4.79
C TRP A 124 -7.41 8.09 -4.23
N SER A 125 -6.70 8.82 -5.05
CA SER A 125 -6.13 10.13 -4.71
C SER A 125 -6.40 11.14 -5.82
N ARG A 126 -6.44 12.40 -5.46
CA ARG A 126 -6.33 13.55 -6.35
C ARG A 126 -5.11 14.37 -5.90
N HIS A 127 -5.29 15.40 -5.11
CA HIS A 127 -4.22 16.11 -4.42
C HIS A 127 -3.77 15.38 -3.14
N TYR A 128 -4.65 14.56 -2.58
CA TYR A 128 -4.45 13.70 -1.42
C TYR A 128 -5.27 12.42 -1.58
N GLN A 129 -5.01 11.44 -0.74
CA GLN A 129 -5.79 10.22 -0.68
C GLN A 129 -7.16 10.54 -0.07
N PHE A 130 -8.21 10.50 -0.89
CA PHE A 130 -9.57 10.82 -0.48
C PHE A 130 -10.43 9.59 -0.14
N ALA A 131 -10.08 8.43 -0.70
CA ALA A 131 -10.73 7.16 -0.39
C ALA A 131 -9.73 6.00 -0.39
N ALA A 132 -10.01 4.99 0.41
CA ALA A 132 -9.30 3.71 0.41
C ALA A 132 -10.23 2.57 0.82
N VAL A 133 -9.96 1.38 0.30
CA VAL A 133 -10.73 0.17 0.60
C VAL A 133 -9.81 -0.99 0.94
N ARG A 134 -10.23 -1.83 1.87
CA ARG A 134 -9.55 -3.07 2.21
C ARG A 134 -10.53 -4.18 2.57
N PRO A 135 -10.19 -5.45 2.32
CA PRO A 135 -10.99 -6.56 2.79
C PRO A 135 -10.97 -6.63 4.32
N VAL A 136 -12.12 -6.93 4.90
CA VAL A 136 -12.30 -7.20 6.33
C VAL A 136 -13.24 -8.39 6.53
N LYS A 137 -13.29 -8.95 7.74
CA LYS A 137 -14.29 -9.98 8.03
C LYS A 137 -15.70 -9.43 7.81
N GLY A 138 -16.44 -10.05 6.92
CA GLY A 138 -17.83 -9.69 6.61
C GLY A 138 -18.00 -8.61 5.54
N GLY A 139 -16.96 -8.23 4.78
CA GLY A 139 -17.11 -7.30 3.66
C GLY A 139 -15.86 -6.50 3.32
N VAL A 140 -16.05 -5.29 2.86
CA VAL A 140 -15.02 -4.33 2.49
C VAL A 140 -15.15 -3.08 3.36
N ARG A 141 -14.05 -2.68 4.00
CA ARG A 141 -13.99 -1.43 4.76
C ARG A 141 -13.57 -0.31 3.84
N LEU A 142 -14.45 0.66 3.66
CA LEU A 142 -14.22 1.89 2.91
C LEU A 142 -13.88 3.02 3.90
N GLY A 143 -12.75 3.69 3.69
CA GLY A 143 -12.32 4.90 4.39
C GLY A 143 -12.49 6.12 3.51
N LEU A 144 -12.98 7.23 4.07
CA LEU A 144 -13.38 8.46 3.39
C LEU A 144 -12.82 9.70 4.08
N ALA A 145 -12.45 10.71 3.30
CA ALA A 145 -11.94 12.00 3.78
C ALA A 145 -13.06 12.99 4.16
N VAL A 146 -14.16 12.48 4.73
CA VAL A 146 -15.27 13.27 5.27
C VAL A 146 -15.36 13.11 6.78
N ALA A 147 -16.11 14.01 7.44
CA ALA A 147 -16.40 13.87 8.86
C ALA A 147 -17.36 12.67 9.10
N PRO A 148 -17.17 11.87 10.17
CA PRO A 148 -18.01 10.70 10.42
C PRO A 148 -19.49 11.04 10.69
N GLY A 149 -19.79 12.27 11.09
CA GLY A 149 -21.18 12.72 11.38
C GLY A 149 -21.99 13.14 10.15
N VAL A 150 -21.43 13.11 8.93
CA VAL A 150 -22.18 13.53 7.72
C VAL A 150 -23.19 12.49 7.23
N ASP A 151 -23.04 11.24 7.62
CA ASP A 151 -23.96 10.15 7.30
C ASP A 151 -24.01 9.16 8.49
N PRO A 152 -25.19 8.67 8.89
CA PRO A 152 -25.34 7.77 10.04
C PRO A 152 -24.68 6.41 9.87
N ARG A 153 -24.35 5.98 8.65
CA ARG A 153 -23.60 4.74 8.37
C ARG A 153 -22.12 4.85 8.70
N LEU A 154 -21.59 6.07 8.81
CA LEU A 154 -20.18 6.31 9.02
C LEU A 154 -19.79 6.20 10.48
N ALA A 155 -18.74 5.46 10.75
CA ALA A 155 -18.05 5.44 12.04
C ALA A 155 -16.73 6.24 11.96
N PRO A 156 -16.25 6.80 13.06
CA PRO A 156 -14.90 7.39 13.11
C PRO A 156 -13.83 6.36 12.74
N ALA A 157 -12.87 6.78 11.92
CA ALA A 157 -11.69 5.97 11.63
C ALA A 157 -10.87 5.78 12.92
N LYS A 158 -10.35 4.57 13.12
CA LYS A 158 -9.50 4.28 14.28
C LYS A 158 -8.09 4.86 14.05
N PRO A 159 -7.36 5.23 15.11
CA PRO A 159 -5.93 5.47 15.00
C PRO A 159 -5.24 4.24 14.38
N ASN A 160 -4.26 4.46 13.52
CA ASN A 160 -3.46 3.40 12.90
C ASN A 160 -4.24 2.46 11.95
N GLU A 161 -5.22 2.99 11.20
CA GLU A 161 -5.89 2.24 10.12
C GLU A 161 -4.93 1.74 9.03
N GLY A 162 -3.71 2.27 8.95
CA GLY A 162 -2.70 1.88 7.97
C GLY A 162 -2.81 2.59 6.63
N TRP A 163 -3.78 3.48 6.46
CA TRP A 163 -3.94 4.41 5.34
C TRP A 163 -3.78 5.87 5.75
N SER A 164 -4.10 6.84 4.89
CA SER A 164 -3.96 8.26 5.18
C SER A 164 -4.78 8.70 6.39
N GLU A 165 -4.22 9.50 7.29
CA GLU A 165 -4.91 10.12 8.42
C GLU A 165 -6.00 11.11 8.01
N ARG A 166 -6.05 11.50 6.72
CA ARG A 166 -7.14 12.31 6.15
C ARG A 166 -8.46 11.55 6.05
N LEU A 167 -8.41 10.21 5.99
CA LEU A 167 -9.60 9.37 5.99
C LEU A 167 -10.17 9.28 7.41
N LYS A 168 -11.06 10.21 7.73
CA LYS A 168 -11.63 10.39 9.09
C LYS A 168 -12.83 9.50 9.37
N ALA A 169 -13.51 9.04 8.32
CA ALA A 169 -14.72 8.23 8.43
C ALA A 169 -14.54 6.88 7.75
N VAL A 170 -15.23 5.88 8.24
CA VAL A 170 -15.22 4.52 7.69
C VAL A 170 -16.62 3.92 7.68
N VAL A 171 -16.87 3.09 6.67
CA VAL A 171 -18.07 2.22 6.60
C VAL A 171 -17.63 0.82 6.17
N VAL A 172 -18.37 -0.21 6.57
CA VAL A 172 -18.17 -1.58 6.09
C VAL A 172 -19.33 -1.90 5.14
N LEU A 173 -19.01 -2.34 3.94
CA LEU A 173 -19.93 -2.70 2.88
C LEU A 173 -19.85 -4.21 2.69
N ALA A 174 -20.96 -4.92 2.88
CA ALA A 174 -21.02 -6.38 2.80
C ALA A 174 -21.40 -6.88 1.40
N ALA A 175 -22.07 -6.04 0.59
CA ALA A 175 -22.53 -6.40 -0.75
C ALA A 175 -22.36 -5.22 -1.73
N PRO A 176 -22.21 -5.49 -3.05
CA PRO A 176 -22.11 -4.43 -4.07
C PRO A 176 -23.28 -3.45 -4.07
N ALA A 177 -24.51 -3.93 -3.76
CA ALA A 177 -25.70 -3.10 -3.69
C ALA A 177 -25.68 -2.04 -2.57
N GLU A 178 -24.78 -2.17 -1.60
CA GLU A 178 -24.56 -1.16 -0.54
C GLU A 178 -23.72 0.02 -1.03
N VAL A 179 -23.09 -0.10 -2.19
CA VAL A 179 -22.45 1.03 -2.91
C VAL A 179 -23.55 1.76 -3.69
N ASP A 180 -24.47 2.34 -2.92
CA ASP A 180 -25.63 3.08 -3.40
C ASP A 180 -25.28 4.54 -3.76
N ASP A 181 -26.29 5.30 -4.21
CA ASP A 181 -26.14 6.73 -4.53
C ASP A 181 -25.63 7.54 -3.32
N GLY A 182 -25.97 7.14 -2.10
CA GLY A 182 -25.49 7.76 -0.87
C GLY A 182 -23.98 7.56 -0.68
N VAL A 183 -23.49 6.34 -0.90
CA VAL A 183 -22.04 6.07 -0.88
C VAL A 183 -21.33 6.81 -2.03
N GLY A 184 -21.95 6.87 -3.21
CA GLY A 184 -21.47 7.67 -4.34
C GLY A 184 -21.34 9.15 -3.98
N ALA A 185 -22.34 9.73 -3.31
CA ALA A 185 -22.30 11.11 -2.83
C ALA A 185 -21.19 11.35 -1.79
N LEU A 186 -20.97 10.40 -0.87
CA LEU A 186 -19.87 10.46 0.11
C LEU A 186 -18.49 10.39 -0.54
N LEU A 187 -18.31 9.53 -1.55
CA LEU A 187 -17.09 9.46 -2.35
C LEU A 187 -16.83 10.78 -3.07
N LYS A 188 -17.86 11.39 -3.65
CA LYS A 188 -17.80 12.69 -4.32
C LYS A 188 -17.41 13.81 -3.35
N ALA A 189 -18.06 13.87 -2.18
CA ALA A 189 -17.72 14.84 -1.13
C ALA A 189 -16.30 14.66 -0.57
N SER A 190 -15.77 13.42 -0.56
CA SER A 190 -14.39 13.15 -0.16
C SER A 190 -13.36 13.60 -1.20
N TRP A 191 -13.76 13.55 -2.48
CA TRP A 191 -12.91 13.92 -3.62
C TRP A 191 -12.80 15.45 -3.80
N GLU A 192 -13.86 16.22 -3.51
CA GLU A 192 -13.92 17.70 -3.56
C GLU A 192 -12.98 18.34 -2.53
#